data_f1ae0c7b02363e9b209ab32e9bca0c09
#
_entry.id   f1ae0c7b02363e9b209ab32e9bca0c09
#
_cell.length_a   1.000
_cell.length_b   1.000
_cell.length_c   1.000
_cell.angle_alpha   90.00
_cell.angle_beta   90.00
_cell.angle_gamma   90.00
#
_symmetry.space_group_name_H-M   'P 1'
#
loop_
_entity.id
_entity.type
_entity.pdbx_description
1 polymer ?
#
loop_
_entity_poly.entity_id
_entity_poly.type
_entity_poly.pdbx_seq_one_letter_code
_entity_poly.pdbx_strand_id
1 'polypeptide(L)'
;LINKTNQFNSTGQRWSYAEINHFFKSGGLMFTYAAKDRFAEHGVISVLLLRNCVIEQFVLSCRVFGLGIEQAIIATITNKLCSEGMHLKSLETGKNHSFINFLDSLALQTSKIHQNQIVTPSWIQIIHEA
;
A
#
# COMPACT_ATOMS: atom_id res chain seq x y z
N LEU A 1 -12.14 1.19 5.46
CA LEU A 1 -11.16 0.14 5.12
C LEU A 1 -9.97 0.13 6.08
N ILE A 2 -9.32 1.26 6.28
CA ILE A 2 -8.07 1.32 7.05
C ILE A 2 -8.24 0.87 8.50
N ASN A 3 -9.37 1.16 9.13
CA ASN A 3 -9.64 0.80 10.52
C ASN A 3 -10.28 -0.59 10.69
N LYS A 4 -10.55 -1.29 9.59
CA LYS A 4 -11.22 -2.60 9.62
C LYS A 4 -10.37 -3.74 9.08
N THR A 5 -9.30 -3.43 8.37
CA THR A 5 -8.44 -4.43 7.74
C THR A 5 -7.32 -4.83 8.67
N ASN A 6 -7.15 -6.13 8.89
CA ASN A 6 -6.13 -6.66 9.79
C ASN A 6 -5.05 -7.47 9.07
N GLN A 7 -5.42 -8.33 8.11
CA GLN A 7 -4.50 -9.30 7.52
C GLN A 7 -3.45 -8.63 6.63
N PHE A 8 -3.87 -7.73 5.75
CA PHE A 8 -2.93 -6.95 4.97
C PHE A 8 -2.97 -5.49 5.45
N ASN A 9 -2.24 -5.26 6.52
CA ASN A 9 -2.11 -3.95 7.14
C ASN A 9 -0.69 -3.83 7.69
N SER A 10 0.05 -2.85 7.21
CA SER A 10 1.49 -2.75 7.49
C SER A 10 1.81 -2.48 8.95
N THR A 11 0.95 -1.76 9.68
CA THR A 11 1.21 -1.40 11.08
C THR A 11 0.07 -1.71 12.04
N GLY A 12 -1.13 -1.93 11.52
CA GLY A 12 -2.33 -2.13 12.35
C GLY A 12 -2.85 -0.88 13.02
N GLN A 13 -2.24 0.27 12.79
CA GLN A 13 -2.65 1.53 13.42
C GLN A 13 -4.09 1.88 13.04
N ARG A 14 -4.87 2.34 14.02
CA ARG A 14 -6.20 2.89 13.81
C ARG A 14 -6.10 4.41 13.80
N TRP A 15 -6.95 5.05 12.99
CA TRP A 15 -6.88 6.48 12.77
C TRP A 15 -8.19 7.14 13.14
N SER A 16 -8.15 8.15 14.00
CA SER A 16 -9.27 9.06 14.21
C SER A 16 -9.30 10.11 13.10
N TYR A 17 -10.42 10.80 12.99
CA TYR A 17 -10.56 11.88 12.03
C TYR A 17 -9.52 12.98 12.27
N ALA A 18 -9.29 13.32 13.54
CA ALA A 18 -8.30 14.33 13.91
C ALA A 18 -6.86 13.93 13.55
N GLU A 19 -6.52 12.65 13.74
CA GLU A 19 -5.21 12.12 13.38
C GLU A 19 -4.97 12.17 11.87
N ILE A 20 -5.95 11.82 11.07
CA ILE A 20 -5.87 11.90 9.60
C ILE A 20 -5.70 13.35 9.15
N ASN A 21 -6.45 14.28 9.73
CA ASN A 21 -6.31 15.71 9.41
C ASN A 21 -4.93 16.23 9.75
N HIS A 22 -4.39 15.85 10.90
CA HIS A 22 -3.03 16.23 11.30
C HIS A 22 -2.00 15.66 10.30
N PHE A 23 -2.17 14.43 9.87
CA PHE A 23 -1.31 13.79 8.88
C PHE A 23 -1.29 14.60 7.57
N PHE A 24 -2.45 15.02 7.07
CA PHE A 24 -2.52 15.84 5.86
C PHE A 24 -1.85 17.19 6.05
N LYS A 25 -2.06 17.84 7.19
CA LYS A 25 -1.43 19.15 7.50
C LYS A 25 0.09 19.07 7.59
N SER A 26 0.63 17.91 7.95
CA SER A 26 2.08 17.70 8.03
C SER A 26 2.71 17.26 6.71
N GLY A 27 1.99 17.37 5.60
CA GLY A 27 2.47 17.01 4.27
C GLY A 27 2.18 15.58 3.85
N GLY A 28 1.33 14.88 4.60
CA GLY A 28 0.93 13.52 4.27
C GLY A 28 -0.01 13.44 3.09
N LEU A 29 0.11 12.37 2.33
CA LEU A 29 -0.75 12.06 1.17
C LEU A 29 -1.45 10.74 1.42
N MET A 30 -2.71 10.67 1.01
CA MET A 30 -3.47 9.43 1.02
C MET A 30 -3.77 9.03 -0.41
N PHE A 31 -3.43 7.81 -0.75
CA PHE A 31 -3.80 7.19 -2.02
C PHE A 31 -4.83 6.12 -1.75
N THR A 32 -5.93 6.17 -2.49
CA THR A 32 -6.93 5.11 -2.48
C THR A 32 -6.95 4.46 -3.84
N TYR A 33 -7.12 3.15 -3.86
CA TYR A 33 -7.18 2.40 -5.11
C TYR A 33 -8.49 1.64 -5.17
N ALA A 34 -9.14 1.76 -6.30
CA ALA A 34 -10.32 0.97 -6.62
C ALA A 34 -9.95 -0.01 -7.73
N ALA A 35 -10.58 -1.17 -7.73
CA ALA A 35 -10.34 -2.18 -8.75
C ALA A 35 -11.63 -2.53 -9.46
N LYS A 36 -11.50 -2.78 -10.76
CA LYS A 36 -12.58 -3.37 -11.55
C LYS A 36 -12.00 -4.35 -12.55
N ASP A 37 -12.76 -5.34 -12.88
CA ASP A 37 -12.49 -6.26 -13.98
C ASP A 37 -13.72 -6.32 -14.88
N ARG A 38 -13.68 -7.19 -15.90
CA ARG A 38 -14.78 -7.29 -16.86
C ARG A 38 -16.06 -7.87 -16.26
N PHE A 39 -16.02 -8.40 -15.05
CA PHE A 39 -17.17 -9.04 -14.40
C PHE A 39 -17.79 -8.17 -13.30
N ALA A 40 -16.98 -7.35 -12.62
CA ALA A 40 -17.45 -6.60 -11.44
C ALA A 40 -16.58 -5.40 -11.11
N GLU A 41 -17.17 -4.44 -10.41
CA GLU A 41 -16.46 -3.37 -9.75
C GLU A 41 -16.32 -3.73 -8.27
N HIS A 42 -15.10 -3.65 -7.75
CA HIS A 42 -14.79 -4.05 -6.37
C HIS A 42 -14.80 -2.88 -5.38
N GLY A 43 -14.96 -1.65 -5.88
CA GLY A 43 -14.87 -0.47 -5.04
C GLY A 43 -13.45 -0.22 -4.54
N VAL A 44 -13.32 0.53 -3.45
CA VAL A 44 -12.02 0.82 -2.85
C VAL A 44 -11.45 -0.45 -2.21
N ILE A 45 -10.28 -0.86 -2.68
CA ILE A 45 -9.62 -2.09 -2.23
C ILE A 45 -8.32 -1.83 -1.48
N SER A 46 -7.79 -0.62 -1.54
CA SER A 46 -6.52 -0.30 -0.88
C SER A 46 -6.47 1.15 -0.44
N VAL A 47 -5.78 1.38 0.67
CA VAL A 47 -5.42 2.71 1.16
C VAL A 47 -3.94 2.71 1.48
N LEU A 48 -3.23 3.75 1.05
CA LEU A 48 -1.82 3.94 1.31
C LEU A 48 -1.59 5.36 1.81
N LEU A 49 -0.93 5.48 2.95
CA LEU A 49 -0.54 6.77 3.53
C LEU A 49 0.94 7.00 3.32
N LEU A 50 1.29 8.08 2.66
CA LEU A 50 2.65 8.40 2.26
C LEU A 50 3.04 9.80 2.74
N ARG A 51 4.25 9.92 3.33
CA ARG A 51 4.81 11.21 3.70
C ARG A 51 6.33 11.13 3.58
N ASN A 52 6.92 12.07 2.82
CA ASN A 52 8.38 12.12 2.60
C ASN A 52 8.96 10.79 2.11
N CYS A 53 8.27 10.15 1.17
CA CYS A 53 8.63 8.83 0.64
C CYS A 53 8.77 7.73 1.70
N VAL A 54 8.02 7.89 2.80
CA VAL A 54 7.81 6.84 3.79
C VAL A 54 6.34 6.42 3.74
N ILE A 55 6.10 5.15 3.45
CA ILE A 55 4.75 4.59 3.56
C ILE A 55 4.47 4.38 5.05
N GLU A 56 3.63 5.26 5.61
CA GLU A 56 3.24 5.19 7.02
C GLU A 56 2.29 4.04 7.28
N GLN A 57 1.44 3.73 6.30
CA GLN A 57 0.54 2.58 6.38
C GLN A 57 0.07 2.17 4.99
N PHE A 58 -0.04 0.87 4.78
CA PHE A 58 -0.53 0.28 3.54
C PHE A 58 -1.49 -0.85 3.89
N VAL A 59 -2.73 -0.74 3.44
CA VAL A 59 -3.77 -1.75 3.65
C VAL A 59 -4.35 -2.21 2.31
N LEU A 60 -4.72 -3.49 2.26
CA LEU A 60 -5.32 -4.11 1.08
C LEU A 60 -6.48 -4.99 1.53
N SER A 61 -7.61 -4.88 0.83
CA SER A 61 -8.77 -5.72 1.08
C SER A 61 -8.47 -7.19 0.75
N CYS A 62 -8.93 -8.11 1.59
CA CYS A 62 -8.77 -9.55 1.34
C CYS A 62 -9.45 -10.01 0.05
N ARG A 63 -10.40 -9.25 -0.47
CA ARG A 63 -11.11 -9.58 -1.73
C ARG A 63 -10.17 -9.68 -2.93
N VAL A 64 -9.00 -9.06 -2.86
CA VAL A 64 -8.06 -8.97 -3.98
C VAL A 64 -6.70 -9.59 -3.67
N PHE A 65 -6.59 -10.39 -2.64
CA PHE A 65 -5.34 -11.09 -2.30
C PHE A 65 -4.95 -12.04 -3.44
N GLY A 66 -3.64 -12.14 -3.67
CA GLY A 66 -3.09 -13.11 -4.63
C GLY A 66 -3.17 -12.68 -6.09
N LEU A 67 -3.63 -11.46 -6.37
CA LEU A 67 -3.75 -10.96 -7.74
C LEU A 67 -2.56 -10.11 -8.20
N GLY A 68 -1.62 -9.81 -7.31
CA GLY A 68 -0.47 -8.97 -7.63
C GLY A 68 -0.75 -7.48 -7.60
N ILE A 69 -1.91 -7.07 -7.08
CA ILE A 69 -2.29 -5.66 -6.99
C ILE A 69 -1.35 -4.90 -6.06
N GLU A 70 -0.95 -5.51 -4.96
CA GLU A 70 -0.03 -4.92 -3.99
C GLU A 70 1.32 -4.57 -4.61
N GLN A 71 1.88 -5.44 -5.43
CA GLN A 71 3.13 -5.16 -6.15
C GLN A 71 2.95 -4.01 -7.13
N ALA A 72 1.83 -4.00 -7.85
CA ALA A 72 1.52 -2.97 -8.83
C ALA A 72 1.40 -1.59 -8.18
N ILE A 73 0.74 -1.51 -7.03
CA ILE A 73 0.59 -0.25 -6.29
C ILE A 73 1.96 0.27 -5.85
N ILE A 74 2.76 -0.57 -5.23
CA ILE A 74 4.09 -0.18 -4.74
C ILE A 74 4.99 0.26 -5.90
N ALA A 75 5.00 -0.49 -7.00
CA ALA A 75 5.79 -0.14 -8.18
C ALA A 75 5.38 1.23 -8.74
N THR A 76 4.08 1.51 -8.80
CA THR A 76 3.56 2.77 -9.32
C THR A 76 3.98 3.95 -8.45
N ILE A 77 3.83 3.83 -7.13
CA ILE A 77 4.21 4.89 -6.19
C ILE A 77 5.72 5.14 -6.26
N THR A 78 6.52 4.08 -6.27
CA THR A 78 7.98 4.19 -6.35
C THR A 78 8.41 4.90 -7.63
N ASN A 79 7.84 4.50 -8.77
CA ASN A 79 8.23 5.09 -10.06
C ASN A 79 7.80 6.54 -10.22
N LYS A 80 6.61 6.89 -9.72
CA LYS A 80 6.04 8.21 -9.98
C LYS A 80 6.44 9.26 -8.94
N LEU A 81 6.62 8.87 -7.69
CA LEU A 81 6.78 9.81 -6.59
C LEU A 81 8.09 9.66 -5.83
N CYS A 82 8.68 8.48 -5.81
CA CYS A 82 9.82 8.16 -4.98
C CYS A 82 10.89 7.41 -5.77
N SER A 83 11.31 7.97 -6.91
CA SER A 83 12.24 7.31 -7.83
C SER A 83 13.60 6.98 -7.22
N GLU A 84 14.03 7.70 -6.19
CA GLU A 84 15.30 7.46 -5.49
C GLU A 84 15.18 6.41 -4.39
N GLY A 85 14.00 5.91 -4.15
CA GLY A 85 13.72 4.89 -3.14
C GLY A 85 12.66 5.33 -2.15
N MET A 86 12.06 4.34 -1.50
CA MET A 86 10.95 4.55 -0.60
C MET A 86 11.12 3.63 0.61
N HIS A 87 10.74 4.12 1.78
CA HIS A 87 10.70 3.31 2.99
C HIS A 87 9.29 2.83 3.26
N LEU A 88 9.15 1.61 3.73
CA LEU A 88 7.89 1.02 4.13
C LEU A 88 7.94 0.74 5.63
N LYS A 89 7.14 1.49 6.38
CA LYS A 89 7.01 1.29 7.82
C LYS A 89 6.17 0.04 8.07
N SER A 90 6.71 -0.89 8.84
CA SER A 90 6.03 -2.14 9.12
C SER A 90 6.13 -2.51 10.59
N LEU A 91 5.08 -3.15 11.09
CA LEU A 91 5.00 -3.67 12.44
C LEU A 91 4.25 -5.01 12.40
N GLU A 92 4.85 -6.05 12.93
CA GLU A 92 4.17 -7.33 13.06
C GLU A 92 3.18 -7.26 14.22
N THR A 93 1.89 -7.46 13.92
CA THR A 93 0.81 -7.30 14.89
C THR A 93 0.28 -8.65 15.43
N GLY A 94 0.75 -9.76 14.85
CA GLY A 94 0.18 -11.08 15.10
C GLY A 94 -1.08 -11.37 14.28
N LYS A 95 -1.64 -10.36 13.62
CA LYS A 95 -2.84 -10.48 12.76
C LYS A 95 -2.57 -10.17 11.30
N ASN A 96 -1.41 -9.59 10.99
CA ASN A 96 -1.10 -9.09 9.64
C ASN A 96 -0.16 -10.03 8.87
N HIS A 97 -0.39 -11.32 8.95
CA HIS A 97 0.45 -12.33 8.27
C HIS A 97 0.50 -12.14 6.76
N SER A 98 -0.61 -11.78 6.13
CA SER A 98 -0.65 -11.56 4.69
C SER A 98 0.27 -10.43 4.26
N PHE A 99 0.33 -9.35 5.04
CA PHE A 99 1.26 -8.26 4.80
C PHE A 99 2.71 -8.69 5.02
N ILE A 100 3.00 -9.40 6.10
CA ILE A 100 4.36 -9.87 6.39
C ILE A 100 4.85 -10.82 5.29
N ASN A 101 3.99 -11.71 4.81
CA ASN A 101 4.33 -12.58 3.67
C ASN A 101 4.64 -11.79 2.40
N PHE A 102 3.88 -10.75 2.13
CA PHE A 102 4.16 -9.85 1.02
C PHE A 102 5.52 -9.17 1.18
N LEU A 103 5.81 -8.66 2.36
CA LEU A 103 7.09 -8.01 2.65
C LEU A 103 8.26 -8.97 2.43
N ASP A 104 8.15 -10.21 2.90
CA ASP A 104 9.15 -11.24 2.69
C ASP A 104 9.34 -11.56 1.21
N SER A 105 8.24 -11.58 0.44
CA SER A 105 8.29 -11.86 -1.00
C SER A 105 9.04 -10.79 -1.80
N LEU A 106 9.14 -9.58 -1.26
CA LEU A 106 9.93 -8.51 -1.87
C LEU A 106 11.43 -8.68 -1.60
N ALA A 107 11.83 -9.70 -0.85
CA ALA A 107 13.21 -9.95 -0.44
C ALA A 107 13.86 -8.75 0.25
N LEU A 108 13.07 -7.95 0.97
CA LEU A 108 13.55 -6.76 1.65
C LEU A 108 14.15 -7.16 2.99
N GLN A 109 15.44 -6.94 3.15
CA GLN A 109 16.11 -7.06 4.45
C GLN A 109 16.09 -5.73 5.21
N THR A 110 15.72 -4.66 4.53
CA THR A 110 15.52 -3.33 5.10
C THR A 110 14.17 -2.81 4.67
N SER A 111 13.65 -1.79 5.34
CA SER A 111 12.36 -1.19 4.98
C SER A 111 12.43 -0.27 3.75
N LYS A 112 13.58 -0.22 3.06
CA LYS A 112 13.75 0.64 1.88
C LYS A 112 13.47 -0.12 0.59
N ILE A 113 12.62 0.44 -0.26
CA ILE A 113 12.20 -0.12 -1.53
C ILE A 113 12.76 0.74 -2.67
N HIS A 114 13.40 0.10 -3.63
CA HIS A 114 13.85 0.75 -4.87
C HIS A 114 13.00 0.28 -6.04
N GLN A 115 12.85 1.16 -7.04
CA GLN A 115 11.99 0.89 -8.19
C GLN A 115 12.34 -0.39 -8.96
N ASN A 116 13.61 -0.82 -8.90
CA ASN A 116 14.09 -2.02 -9.62
C ASN A 116 13.72 -3.33 -8.94
N GLN A 117 13.23 -3.30 -7.70
CA GLN A 117 12.98 -4.48 -6.90
C GLN A 117 11.59 -5.07 -7.11
N ILE A 118 10.70 -4.33 -7.79
CA ILE A 118 9.30 -4.70 -7.93
C ILE A 118 8.90 -4.66 -9.39
N VAL A 119 8.29 -5.75 -9.85
CA VAL A 119 7.79 -5.87 -11.21
C VAL A 119 6.27 -5.90 -11.16
N THR A 120 5.63 -4.98 -11.90
CA THR A 120 4.18 -4.98 -12.05
C THR A 120 3.76 -6.15 -12.94
N PRO A 121 2.81 -7.00 -12.50
CA PRO A 121 2.28 -8.05 -13.35
C PRO A 121 1.70 -7.50 -14.64
N SER A 122 1.93 -8.19 -15.75
CA SER A 122 1.54 -7.73 -17.09
C SER A 122 0.03 -7.60 -17.29
N TRP A 123 -0.77 -8.31 -16.48
CA TRP A 123 -2.24 -8.27 -16.57
C TRP A 123 -2.87 -7.15 -15.75
N ILE A 124 -2.05 -6.34 -15.05
CA ILE A 124 -2.54 -5.23 -14.22
C ILE A 124 -2.14 -3.91 -14.87
N GLN A 125 -3.12 -3.04 -15.04
CA GLN A 125 -2.90 -1.67 -15.45
C GLN A 125 -3.31 -0.76 -14.30
N ILE A 126 -2.43 0.16 -13.90
CA ILE A 126 -2.73 1.18 -12.91
C ILE A 126 -2.86 2.52 -13.60
N ILE A 127 -4.00 3.17 -13.39
CA ILE A 127 -4.27 4.51 -13.87
C ILE A 127 -4.16 5.44 -12.66
N HIS A 128 -3.17 6.33 -12.69
CA HIS A 128 -2.99 7.33 -11.66
C HIS A 128 -3.75 8.60 -12.06
N GLU A 129 -4.68 9.00 -11.21
CA GLU A 129 -5.39 10.25 -11.34
C GLU A 129 -4.84 11.26 -10.34
N ALA A 130 -4.62 12.47 -10.80
CA ALA A 130 -4.08 13.54 -9.96
C ALA A 130 -5.12 14.04 -8.96
#